data_c499775d0bc5434f4803740e141f8b53
#
_entry.id   c499775d0bc5434f4803740e141f8b53
#
_cell.length_a   1.000
_cell.length_b   1.000
_cell.length_c   1.000
_cell.angle_alpha   90.00
_cell.angle_beta   90.00
_cell.angle_gamma   90.00
#
_symmetry.space_group_name_H-M   'P 1'
#
loop_
_entity.id
_entity.type
_entity.pdbx_description
1 polymer ?
#
loop_
_entity_poly.entity_id
_entity_poly.type
_entity_poly.pdbx_seq_one_letter_code
_entity_poly.pdbx_strand_id
1 'polypeptide(L)'
;MNTTPLPDPKDRPARLTVGVVGAGRVGPALAASLQLAGHRPVAVSGVSDASRRRAAALLPDVPLMAPAEVLQRSELVLLTVPDDALPGLVAGLAETGAVRPGQLLVHTSGRYGARVLDPALRAGALPLALHPAMTFTGTPVDVQRLAGCSFGVTAPEELRLAAEALVIEMGGEPEWIAEDRRPLYHAALALGANHLVTLVAQSMELLRAAGVSAPDRMLGPLLGAALDNALRSGDAALTGPVARGDAGTVAAHIEELREHAPQAVAGYVAMARATADRALAHGLLKAELAEDLLGVLAEEGPGGTGTGSSSGAGSSGSGSGSGSGSGSGSGSSSGAGSSSGSGSSTGVGSSAAPGSSSAPDDPTDPHGPPGTTGPENPTDPTGPTGPENPTDPTAPDDPTDPDGPRGPEGDAR
;
A
#
# COMPACT_ATOMS: atom_id res chain seq x y z
N MET A 1 37.04 -16.87 19.97
CA MET A 1 36.51 -16.22 18.76
C MET A 1 36.50 -17.26 17.66
N ASN A 2 35.33 -17.81 17.31
CA ASN A 2 35.20 -18.74 16.18
C ASN A 2 35.22 -17.92 14.90
N THR A 3 36.35 -17.87 14.23
CA THR A 3 36.42 -17.33 12.87
C THR A 3 35.94 -18.42 11.93
N THR A 4 34.66 -18.34 11.55
CA THR A 4 34.18 -19.14 10.41
C THR A 4 35.03 -18.77 9.20
N PRO A 5 35.69 -19.73 8.53
CA PRO A 5 36.51 -19.44 7.36
C PRO A 5 35.65 -18.81 6.28
N LEU A 6 36.15 -17.76 5.62
CA LEU A 6 35.50 -17.14 4.46
C LEU A 6 35.26 -18.23 3.40
N PRO A 7 34.07 -18.29 2.77
CA PRO A 7 33.77 -19.25 1.71
C PRO A 7 34.77 -19.13 0.57
N ASP A 8 35.11 -20.26 -0.06
CA ASP A 8 36.00 -20.33 -1.22
C ASP A 8 35.52 -19.31 -2.27
N PRO A 9 36.40 -18.62 -2.98
CA PRO A 9 36.01 -17.72 -4.08
C PRO A 9 35.07 -18.35 -5.13
N LYS A 10 35.09 -19.67 -5.26
CA LYS A 10 34.20 -20.45 -6.14
C LYS A 10 32.77 -20.62 -5.58
N ASP A 11 32.62 -20.49 -4.28
CA ASP A 11 31.32 -20.62 -3.57
C ASP A 11 30.67 -19.26 -3.31
N ARG A 12 31.29 -18.14 -3.76
CA ARG A 12 30.70 -16.82 -3.65
C ARG A 12 29.60 -16.67 -4.73
N PRO A 13 28.42 -16.17 -4.35
CA PRO A 13 27.37 -15.86 -5.34
C PRO A 13 27.90 -14.97 -6.47
N ALA A 14 27.47 -15.21 -7.70
CA ALA A 14 27.83 -14.40 -8.85
C ALA A 14 27.46 -12.92 -8.58
N ARG A 15 28.38 -12.02 -8.88
CA ARG A 15 28.14 -10.57 -8.79
C ARG A 15 27.84 -10.01 -10.16
N LEU A 16 26.64 -9.46 -10.33
CA LEU A 16 26.10 -9.02 -11.60
C LEU A 16 26.30 -7.52 -11.81
N THR A 17 26.42 -7.12 -13.06
CA THR A 17 26.24 -5.73 -13.47
C THR A 17 24.77 -5.38 -13.48
N VAL A 18 24.40 -4.28 -12.78
CA VAL A 18 23.01 -3.86 -12.58
C VAL A 18 22.69 -2.61 -13.38
N GLY A 19 21.62 -2.66 -14.13
CA GLY A 19 21.05 -1.50 -14.82
C GLY A 19 19.69 -1.13 -14.22
N VAL A 20 19.34 0.16 -14.25
CA VAL A 20 18.06 0.66 -13.79
C VAL A 20 17.37 1.40 -14.92
N VAL A 21 16.18 0.95 -15.30
CA VAL A 21 15.29 1.68 -16.21
C VAL A 21 14.12 2.24 -15.41
N GLY A 22 14.14 3.56 -15.19
CA GLY A 22 13.19 4.25 -14.34
C GLY A 22 13.82 4.67 -13.00
N ALA A 23 14.55 5.82 -12.99
CA ALA A 23 15.11 6.39 -11.77
C ALA A 23 14.04 7.09 -10.90
N GLY A 24 12.94 6.36 -10.61
CA GLY A 24 11.90 6.74 -9.69
C GLY A 24 12.38 6.69 -8.22
N ARG A 25 11.46 6.45 -7.31
CA ARG A 25 11.81 6.29 -5.88
C ARG A 25 12.37 4.90 -5.58
N VAL A 26 11.96 3.89 -6.33
CA VAL A 26 12.28 2.48 -6.11
C VAL A 26 13.61 2.07 -6.72
N GLY A 27 13.79 2.27 -8.02
CA GLY A 27 14.91 1.72 -8.80
C GLY A 27 16.30 2.04 -8.22
N PRO A 28 16.63 3.31 -7.99
CA PRO A 28 17.93 3.66 -7.41
C PRO A 28 18.15 3.09 -6.01
N ALA A 29 17.09 2.97 -5.17
CA ALA A 29 17.20 2.41 -3.83
C ALA A 29 17.50 0.89 -3.88
N LEU A 30 16.83 0.14 -4.75
CA LEU A 30 17.11 -1.29 -4.95
C LEU A 30 18.52 -1.52 -5.53
N ALA A 31 18.94 -0.71 -6.51
CA ALA A 31 20.27 -0.83 -7.07
C ALA A 31 21.36 -0.48 -6.04
N ALA A 32 21.13 0.50 -5.19
CA ALA A 32 22.04 0.84 -4.08
C ALA A 32 22.11 -0.29 -3.04
N SER A 33 20.98 -0.94 -2.73
CA SER A 33 20.96 -2.11 -1.85
C SER A 33 21.74 -3.29 -2.46
N LEU A 34 21.53 -3.58 -3.73
CA LEU A 34 22.31 -4.59 -4.46
C LEU A 34 23.81 -4.25 -4.51
N GLN A 35 24.16 -2.95 -4.58
CA GLN A 35 25.56 -2.52 -4.51
C GLN A 35 26.19 -2.84 -3.15
N LEU A 36 25.47 -2.68 -2.06
CA LEU A 36 25.92 -3.09 -0.72
C LEU A 36 26.14 -4.59 -0.64
N ALA A 37 25.35 -5.40 -1.34
CA ALA A 37 25.56 -6.83 -1.46
C ALA A 37 26.73 -7.21 -2.40
N GLY A 38 27.35 -6.24 -3.08
CA GLY A 38 28.52 -6.44 -3.94
C GLY A 38 28.21 -6.52 -5.44
N HIS A 39 26.97 -6.35 -5.87
CA HIS A 39 26.61 -6.15 -7.28
C HIS A 39 27.13 -4.79 -7.77
N ARG A 40 27.19 -4.60 -9.06
CA ARG A 40 27.77 -3.38 -9.64
C ARG A 40 26.74 -2.61 -10.48
N PRO A 41 26.12 -1.55 -9.97
CA PRO A 41 25.33 -0.63 -10.78
C PRO A 41 26.22 0.02 -11.86
N VAL A 42 25.82 -0.07 -13.13
CA VAL A 42 26.62 0.38 -14.27
C VAL A 42 25.91 1.38 -15.18
N ALA A 43 24.59 1.48 -15.10
CA ALA A 43 23.81 2.40 -15.92
C ALA A 43 22.44 2.65 -15.29
N VAL A 44 21.94 3.87 -15.42
CA VAL A 44 20.60 4.24 -14.96
C VAL A 44 19.89 5.10 -15.99
N SER A 45 18.58 4.90 -16.18
CA SER A 45 17.74 5.72 -17.06
C SER A 45 16.74 6.52 -16.24
N GLY A 46 16.68 7.83 -16.47
CA GLY A 46 15.73 8.73 -15.82
C GLY A 46 15.47 9.97 -16.68
N VAL A 47 14.19 10.31 -16.85
CA VAL A 47 13.76 11.38 -17.77
C VAL A 47 13.64 12.71 -17.05
N SER A 48 12.98 12.76 -15.87
CA SER A 48 12.75 14.01 -15.14
C SER A 48 13.95 14.45 -14.32
N ASP A 49 14.06 15.76 -14.03
CA ASP A 49 15.10 16.28 -13.15
C ASP A 49 15.02 15.69 -11.74
N ALA A 50 13.82 15.40 -11.26
CA ALA A 50 13.63 14.72 -9.98
C ALA A 50 14.20 13.30 -10.00
N SER A 51 14.04 12.55 -11.11
CA SER A 51 14.63 11.22 -11.25
C SER A 51 16.14 11.25 -11.36
N ARG A 52 16.68 12.24 -12.09
CA ARG A 52 18.14 12.44 -12.20
C ARG A 52 18.78 12.78 -10.85
N ARG A 53 18.12 13.66 -10.06
CA ARG A 53 18.59 13.99 -8.70
C ARG A 53 18.60 12.77 -7.77
N ARG A 54 17.57 11.90 -7.83
CA ARG A 54 17.54 10.67 -7.04
C ARG A 54 18.64 9.68 -7.46
N ALA A 55 18.82 9.52 -8.76
CA ALA A 55 19.93 8.69 -9.26
C ALA A 55 21.28 9.21 -8.77
N ALA A 56 21.55 10.51 -8.87
CA ALA A 56 22.80 11.11 -8.39
C ALA A 56 22.98 10.96 -6.87
N ALA A 57 21.91 11.01 -6.09
CA ALA A 57 21.98 10.89 -4.62
C ALA A 57 22.23 9.45 -4.14
N LEU A 58 21.67 8.44 -4.82
CA LEU A 58 21.75 7.04 -4.43
C LEU A 58 22.84 6.26 -5.19
N LEU A 59 23.17 6.69 -6.39
CA LEU A 59 24.10 6.06 -7.33
C LEU A 59 25.00 7.12 -7.97
N PRO A 60 25.85 7.82 -7.19
CA PRO A 60 26.56 9.04 -7.65
C PRO A 60 27.48 8.80 -8.85
N ASP A 61 28.10 7.61 -8.95
CA ASP A 61 29.09 7.28 -9.98
C ASP A 61 28.48 6.53 -11.17
N VAL A 62 27.15 6.38 -11.23
CA VAL A 62 26.48 5.60 -12.27
C VAL A 62 25.96 6.53 -13.36
N PRO A 63 26.39 6.34 -14.63
CA PRO A 63 26.02 7.23 -15.72
C PRO A 63 24.52 7.11 -16.09
N LEU A 64 23.95 8.25 -16.48
CA LEU A 64 22.61 8.34 -17.06
C LEU A 64 22.67 7.94 -18.54
N MET A 65 21.81 7.02 -18.97
CA MET A 65 21.79 6.47 -20.31
C MET A 65 20.34 6.26 -20.81
N ALA A 66 20.19 6.05 -22.12
CA ALA A 66 18.92 5.61 -22.69
C ALA A 66 18.59 4.15 -22.26
N PRO A 67 17.31 3.76 -22.17
CA PRO A 67 16.91 2.42 -21.72
C PRO A 67 17.62 1.28 -22.46
N ALA A 68 17.73 1.36 -23.79
CA ALA A 68 18.41 0.33 -24.58
C ALA A 68 19.91 0.20 -24.25
N GLU A 69 20.58 1.32 -23.98
CA GLU A 69 21.99 1.32 -23.56
C GLU A 69 22.16 0.73 -22.16
N VAL A 70 21.20 0.97 -21.25
CA VAL A 70 21.18 0.33 -19.92
C VAL A 70 21.15 -1.19 -20.07
N LEU A 71 20.26 -1.73 -20.92
CA LEU A 71 20.19 -3.17 -21.15
C LEU A 71 21.49 -3.73 -21.74
N GLN A 72 22.13 -3.03 -22.69
CA GLN A 72 23.36 -3.48 -23.30
C GLN A 72 24.53 -3.65 -22.32
N ARG A 73 24.53 -2.91 -21.21
CA ARG A 73 25.62 -2.90 -20.23
C ARG A 73 25.39 -3.77 -19.02
N SER A 74 24.18 -4.30 -18.83
CA SER A 74 23.73 -4.91 -17.58
C SER A 74 23.38 -6.38 -17.76
N GLU A 75 23.73 -7.22 -16.79
CA GLU A 75 23.31 -8.61 -16.68
C GLU A 75 21.94 -8.73 -15.96
N LEU A 76 21.72 -7.83 -15.00
CA LEU A 76 20.47 -7.66 -14.26
C LEU A 76 19.91 -6.26 -14.58
N VAL A 77 18.66 -6.18 -15.01
CA VAL A 77 18.00 -4.89 -15.27
C VAL A 77 16.76 -4.76 -14.39
N LEU A 78 16.73 -3.70 -13.60
CA LEU A 78 15.56 -3.30 -12.82
C LEU A 78 14.66 -2.39 -13.66
N LEU A 79 13.44 -2.84 -13.98
CA LEU A 79 12.40 -2.08 -14.67
C LEU A 79 11.47 -1.47 -13.61
N THR A 80 11.70 -0.21 -13.26
CA THR A 80 11.02 0.48 -12.15
C THR A 80 10.25 1.70 -12.64
N VAL A 81 9.57 1.52 -13.76
CA VAL A 81 8.66 2.49 -14.35
C VAL A 81 7.24 2.32 -13.80
N PRO A 82 6.33 3.32 -13.97
CA PRO A 82 4.93 3.16 -13.62
C PRO A 82 4.29 1.94 -14.30
N ASP A 83 3.32 1.33 -13.62
CA ASP A 83 2.64 0.11 -14.09
C ASP A 83 2.06 0.25 -15.50
N ASP A 84 1.46 1.41 -15.82
CA ASP A 84 0.86 1.63 -17.14
C ASP A 84 1.89 1.77 -18.26
N ALA A 85 3.13 2.15 -17.93
CA ALA A 85 4.22 2.25 -18.91
C ALA A 85 4.96 0.92 -19.11
N LEU A 86 4.88 0.00 -18.16
CA LEU A 86 5.69 -1.22 -18.15
C LEU A 86 5.44 -2.12 -19.38
N PRO A 87 4.20 -2.45 -19.77
CA PRO A 87 3.97 -3.32 -20.92
C PRO A 87 4.52 -2.76 -22.24
N GLY A 88 4.28 -1.47 -22.48
CA GLY A 88 4.77 -0.78 -23.69
C GLY A 88 6.30 -0.69 -23.73
N LEU A 89 6.93 -0.43 -22.58
CA LEU A 89 8.38 -0.40 -22.47
C LEU A 89 8.99 -1.77 -22.79
N VAL A 90 8.46 -2.84 -22.22
CA VAL A 90 8.97 -4.21 -22.43
C VAL A 90 8.82 -4.62 -23.89
N ALA A 91 7.66 -4.35 -24.49
CA ALA A 91 7.43 -4.63 -25.92
C ALA A 91 8.45 -3.89 -26.80
N GLY A 92 8.61 -2.58 -26.62
CA GLY A 92 9.55 -1.78 -27.39
C GLY A 92 11.01 -2.19 -27.22
N LEU A 93 11.43 -2.56 -26.00
CA LEU A 93 12.78 -3.07 -25.75
C LEU A 93 13.04 -4.42 -26.45
N ALA A 94 12.03 -5.30 -26.47
CA ALA A 94 12.12 -6.58 -27.18
C ALA A 94 12.16 -6.39 -28.71
N GLU A 95 11.28 -5.56 -29.26
CA GLU A 95 11.18 -5.27 -30.70
C GLU A 95 12.44 -4.61 -31.26
N THR A 96 13.09 -3.74 -30.47
CA THR A 96 14.34 -3.08 -30.88
C THR A 96 15.58 -3.96 -30.73
N GLY A 97 15.43 -5.19 -30.24
CA GLY A 97 16.55 -6.11 -30.02
C GLY A 97 17.50 -5.68 -28.88
N ALA A 98 17.03 -4.81 -27.97
CA ALA A 98 17.83 -4.36 -26.85
C ALA A 98 17.99 -5.45 -25.77
N VAL A 99 17.06 -6.38 -25.68
CA VAL A 99 17.06 -7.52 -24.75
C VAL A 99 18.06 -8.57 -25.18
N ARG A 100 18.87 -9.06 -24.23
CA ARG A 100 19.89 -10.09 -24.50
C ARG A 100 19.46 -11.45 -23.89
N PRO A 101 19.77 -12.57 -24.59
CA PRO A 101 19.54 -13.90 -24.01
C PRO A 101 20.31 -14.07 -22.70
N GLY A 102 19.66 -14.70 -21.71
CA GLY A 102 20.23 -14.93 -20.37
C GLY A 102 20.24 -13.71 -19.44
N GLN A 103 19.74 -12.56 -19.90
CA GLN A 103 19.66 -11.34 -19.11
C GLN A 103 18.50 -11.44 -18.10
N LEU A 104 18.76 -11.18 -16.83
CA LEU A 104 17.74 -11.07 -15.79
C LEU A 104 16.99 -9.74 -15.94
N LEU A 105 15.69 -9.82 -16.20
CA LEU A 105 14.80 -8.67 -16.24
C LEU A 105 13.86 -8.73 -15.02
N VAL A 106 14.02 -7.77 -14.14
CA VAL A 106 13.26 -7.64 -12.91
C VAL A 106 12.36 -6.43 -12.99
N HIS A 107 11.05 -6.60 -12.84
CA HIS A 107 10.16 -5.45 -12.61
C HIS A 107 9.66 -5.41 -11.17
N THR A 108 9.25 -4.22 -10.72
CA THR A 108 8.81 -3.98 -9.34
C THR A 108 7.33 -3.63 -9.23
N SER A 109 6.54 -3.93 -10.25
CA SER A 109 5.08 -3.75 -10.20
C SER A 109 4.45 -4.72 -9.19
N GLY A 110 3.58 -4.21 -8.33
CA GLY A 110 2.78 -5.05 -7.45
C GLY A 110 1.64 -5.76 -8.18
N ARG A 111 1.12 -5.13 -9.24
CA ARG A 111 -0.04 -5.57 -10.02
C ARG A 111 0.28 -6.68 -11.00
N TYR A 112 1.43 -6.60 -11.69
CA TYR A 112 1.83 -7.56 -12.70
C TYR A 112 2.67 -8.69 -12.11
N GLY A 113 2.52 -9.91 -12.65
CA GLY A 113 3.44 -11.02 -12.46
C GLY A 113 4.51 -11.09 -13.53
N ALA A 114 5.15 -12.22 -13.68
CA ALA A 114 6.25 -12.40 -14.64
C ALA A 114 5.81 -12.31 -16.11
N ARG A 115 4.52 -12.59 -16.42
CA ARG A 115 4.00 -12.62 -17.81
C ARG A 115 4.05 -11.28 -18.53
N VAL A 116 4.05 -10.17 -17.82
CA VAL A 116 4.25 -8.85 -18.46
C VAL A 116 5.57 -8.77 -19.21
N LEU A 117 6.54 -9.61 -18.84
CA LEU A 117 7.85 -9.74 -19.47
C LEU A 117 7.89 -10.78 -20.62
N ASP A 118 6.77 -11.39 -21.01
CA ASP A 118 6.72 -12.38 -22.12
C ASP A 118 7.36 -11.91 -23.42
N PRO A 119 7.23 -10.64 -23.87
CA PRO A 119 7.97 -10.17 -25.02
C PRO A 119 9.49 -10.32 -24.88
N ALA A 120 10.02 -10.02 -23.71
CA ALA A 120 11.44 -10.16 -23.40
C ALA A 120 11.85 -11.63 -23.20
N LEU A 121 10.99 -12.44 -22.59
CA LEU A 121 11.21 -13.89 -22.46
C LEU A 121 11.38 -14.54 -23.86
N ARG A 122 10.57 -14.16 -24.83
CA ARG A 122 10.73 -14.65 -26.23
C ARG A 122 12.05 -14.22 -26.87
N ALA A 123 12.66 -13.13 -26.40
CA ALA A 123 14.01 -12.71 -26.78
C ALA A 123 15.11 -13.40 -25.95
N GLY A 124 14.76 -14.34 -25.07
CA GLY A 124 15.68 -15.13 -24.25
C GLY A 124 16.04 -14.53 -22.88
N ALA A 125 15.34 -13.48 -22.44
CA ALA A 125 15.54 -12.95 -21.08
C ALA A 125 14.94 -13.87 -20.02
N LEU A 126 15.38 -13.68 -18.78
CA LEU A 126 14.94 -14.39 -17.57
C LEU A 126 14.02 -13.45 -16.75
N PRO A 127 12.69 -13.68 -16.76
CA PRO A 127 11.74 -12.74 -16.18
C PRO A 127 11.55 -12.95 -14.68
N LEU A 128 11.60 -11.85 -13.89
CA LEU A 128 11.32 -11.83 -12.48
C LEU A 128 10.39 -10.66 -12.12
N ALA A 129 9.40 -10.90 -11.27
CA ALA A 129 8.57 -9.90 -10.64
C ALA A 129 8.90 -9.85 -9.15
N LEU A 130 9.58 -8.79 -8.70
CA LEU A 130 10.02 -8.59 -7.32
C LEU A 130 9.46 -7.25 -6.82
N HIS A 131 8.34 -7.29 -6.10
CA HIS A 131 7.67 -6.10 -5.60
C HIS A 131 7.97 -5.89 -4.10
N PRO A 132 8.77 -4.88 -3.71
CA PRO A 132 8.98 -4.55 -2.31
C PRO A 132 7.71 -3.95 -1.70
N ALA A 133 7.18 -4.61 -0.65
CA ALA A 133 5.95 -4.18 0.04
C ALA A 133 6.25 -3.07 1.05
N MET A 134 6.75 -1.92 0.57
CA MET A 134 7.05 -0.76 1.41
C MET A 134 6.79 0.57 0.68
N THR A 135 6.71 1.64 1.47
CA THR A 135 6.59 3.00 0.94
C THR A 135 7.97 3.62 0.75
N PHE A 136 8.29 4.00 -0.49
CA PHE A 136 9.57 4.62 -0.85
C PHE A 136 9.49 6.15 -0.83
N THR A 137 10.49 6.78 -0.23
CA THR A 137 10.68 8.24 -0.23
C THR A 137 11.59 8.71 -1.37
N GLY A 138 12.43 7.83 -1.91
CA GLY A 138 13.47 8.13 -2.91
C GLY A 138 14.72 8.73 -2.29
N THR A 139 14.99 8.43 -1.01
CA THR A 139 16.16 8.90 -0.24
C THR A 139 16.98 7.70 0.29
N PRO A 140 18.22 7.92 0.76
CA PRO A 140 19.04 6.84 1.32
C PRO A 140 18.41 6.05 2.48
N VAL A 141 17.45 6.62 3.19
CA VAL A 141 16.74 5.91 4.26
C VAL A 141 15.98 4.69 3.75
N ASP A 142 15.56 4.70 2.48
CA ASP A 142 14.85 3.57 1.88
C ASP A 142 15.72 2.31 1.80
N VAL A 143 17.04 2.48 1.60
CA VAL A 143 18.01 1.36 1.57
C VAL A 143 18.05 0.64 2.92
N GLN A 144 18.01 1.40 4.01
CA GLN A 144 17.95 0.82 5.36
C GLN A 144 16.62 0.13 5.65
N ARG A 145 15.52 0.70 5.14
CA ARG A 145 14.16 0.15 5.31
C ARG A 145 13.89 -1.12 4.52
N LEU A 146 14.72 -1.45 3.54
CA LEU A 146 14.65 -2.73 2.83
C LEU A 146 14.97 -3.91 3.75
N ALA A 147 15.76 -3.72 4.81
CA ALA A 147 16.03 -4.75 5.78
C ALA A 147 14.74 -5.22 6.49
N GLY A 148 14.38 -6.49 6.28
CA GLY A 148 13.14 -7.08 6.77
C GLY A 148 11.87 -6.71 5.97
N CYS A 149 12.01 -6.00 4.83
CA CYS A 149 10.89 -5.75 3.94
C CYS A 149 10.47 -7.02 3.21
N SER A 150 9.18 -7.37 3.25
CA SER A 150 8.67 -8.47 2.43
C SER A 150 8.61 -8.07 0.95
N PHE A 151 9.02 -8.99 0.08
CA PHE A 151 8.92 -8.84 -1.37
C PHE A 151 7.91 -9.83 -1.92
N GLY A 152 6.87 -9.34 -2.59
CA GLY A 152 6.00 -10.19 -3.39
C GLY A 152 6.75 -10.69 -4.62
N VAL A 153 7.00 -12.01 -4.69
CA VAL A 153 7.79 -12.66 -5.73
C VAL A 153 6.88 -13.44 -6.68
N THR A 154 7.09 -13.30 -7.97
CA THR A 154 6.53 -14.19 -9.01
C THR A 154 7.59 -14.43 -10.08
N ALA A 155 7.90 -15.68 -10.34
CA ALA A 155 8.89 -16.09 -11.32
C ALA A 155 8.59 -17.50 -11.84
N PRO A 156 9.15 -17.92 -12.98
CA PRO A 156 9.23 -19.32 -13.36
C PRO A 156 9.97 -20.14 -12.29
N GLU A 157 9.59 -21.41 -12.13
CA GLU A 157 10.17 -22.27 -11.10
C GLU A 157 11.69 -22.42 -11.24
N GLU A 158 12.20 -22.44 -12.47
CA GLU A 158 13.62 -22.53 -12.78
C GLU A 158 14.43 -21.34 -12.28
N LEU A 159 13.75 -20.20 -12.04
CA LEU A 159 14.38 -18.97 -11.54
C LEU A 159 14.14 -18.73 -10.04
N ARG A 160 13.51 -19.69 -9.35
CA ARG A 160 13.14 -19.57 -7.95
C ARG A 160 14.31 -19.16 -7.07
N LEU A 161 15.40 -19.91 -7.13
CA LEU A 161 16.58 -19.65 -6.31
C LEU A 161 17.22 -18.29 -6.64
N ALA A 162 17.20 -17.88 -7.90
CA ALA A 162 17.73 -16.57 -8.30
C ALA A 162 16.88 -15.42 -7.77
N ALA A 163 15.54 -15.57 -7.80
CA ALA A 163 14.61 -14.59 -7.25
C ALA A 163 14.77 -14.43 -5.73
N GLU A 164 14.82 -15.55 -5.00
CA GLU A 164 15.03 -15.58 -3.55
C GLU A 164 16.38 -14.97 -3.15
N ALA A 165 17.45 -15.35 -3.85
CA ALA A 165 18.79 -14.81 -3.60
C ALA A 165 18.84 -13.30 -3.77
N LEU A 166 18.26 -12.73 -4.84
CA LEU A 166 18.22 -11.30 -5.07
C LEU A 166 17.45 -10.55 -3.97
N VAL A 167 16.32 -11.11 -3.51
CA VAL A 167 15.54 -10.51 -2.41
C VAL A 167 16.34 -10.51 -1.11
N ILE A 168 16.95 -11.64 -0.76
CA ILE A 168 17.77 -11.78 0.46
C ILE A 168 18.99 -10.84 0.39
N GLU A 169 19.65 -10.72 -0.75
CA GLU A 169 20.79 -9.83 -0.94
C GLU A 169 20.39 -8.34 -0.82
N MET A 170 19.15 -7.99 -1.12
CA MET A 170 18.59 -6.66 -0.82
C MET A 170 18.17 -6.47 0.65
N GLY A 171 18.31 -7.51 1.48
CA GLY A 171 17.92 -7.50 2.90
C GLY A 171 16.45 -7.80 3.15
N GLY A 172 15.70 -8.19 2.13
CA GLY A 172 14.27 -8.47 2.20
C GLY A 172 13.93 -9.94 2.43
N GLU A 173 12.64 -10.21 2.58
CA GLU A 173 12.06 -11.54 2.78
C GLU A 173 11.16 -11.90 1.58
N PRO A 174 11.39 -13.02 0.87
CA PRO A 174 10.59 -13.38 -0.29
C PRO A 174 9.24 -14.02 0.12
N GLU A 175 8.14 -13.47 -0.40
CA GLU A 175 6.79 -13.99 -0.30
C GLU A 175 6.26 -14.35 -1.70
N TRP A 176 5.97 -15.62 -1.92
CA TRP A 176 5.55 -16.11 -3.23
C TRP A 176 4.09 -15.81 -3.54
N ILE A 177 3.87 -15.05 -4.61
CA ILE A 177 2.54 -14.66 -5.07
C ILE A 177 2.28 -15.31 -6.43
N ALA A 178 1.18 -16.08 -6.54
CA ALA A 178 0.78 -16.66 -7.81
C ALA A 178 0.45 -15.55 -8.84
N GLU A 179 0.72 -15.83 -10.11
CA GLU A 179 0.56 -14.88 -11.23
C GLU A 179 -0.83 -14.26 -11.27
N ASP A 180 -1.89 -15.07 -11.10
CA ASP A 180 -3.29 -14.67 -11.13
C ASP A 180 -3.75 -13.95 -9.86
N ARG A 181 -2.97 -14.01 -8.78
CA ARG A 181 -3.26 -13.35 -7.49
C ARG A 181 -2.61 -11.98 -7.33
N ARG A 182 -1.72 -11.59 -8.23
CA ARG A 182 -1.05 -10.30 -8.18
C ARG A 182 -1.99 -9.09 -8.08
N PRO A 183 -3.09 -9.00 -8.85
CA PRO A 183 -4.00 -7.86 -8.72
C PRO A 183 -4.63 -7.77 -7.33
N LEU A 184 -5.04 -8.90 -6.74
CA LEU A 184 -5.60 -8.95 -5.39
C LEU A 184 -4.57 -8.59 -4.33
N TYR A 185 -3.36 -9.15 -4.42
CA TYR A 185 -2.24 -8.80 -3.57
C TYR A 185 -1.97 -7.28 -3.57
N HIS A 186 -1.86 -6.67 -4.75
CA HIS A 186 -1.59 -5.24 -4.87
C HIS A 186 -2.76 -4.38 -4.35
N ALA A 187 -4.00 -4.79 -4.59
CA ALA A 187 -5.19 -4.12 -4.05
C ALA A 187 -5.19 -4.16 -2.51
N ALA A 188 -4.82 -5.28 -1.90
CA ALA A 188 -4.72 -5.40 -0.44
C ALA A 188 -3.67 -4.45 0.15
N LEU A 189 -2.49 -4.36 -0.47
CA LEU A 189 -1.46 -3.41 -0.03
C LEU A 189 -1.89 -1.95 -0.22
N ALA A 190 -2.55 -1.63 -1.33
CA ALA A 190 -3.09 -0.29 -1.57
C ALA A 190 -4.15 0.07 -0.53
N LEU A 191 -5.04 -0.87 -0.18
CA LEU A 191 -6.05 -0.69 0.86
C LEU A 191 -5.40 -0.43 2.22
N GLY A 192 -4.40 -1.23 2.61
CA GLY A 192 -3.76 -1.15 3.92
C GLY A 192 -2.79 0.03 4.08
N ALA A 193 -2.13 0.47 2.99
CA ALA A 193 -1.09 1.50 3.06
C ALA A 193 -1.51 2.82 2.41
N ASN A 194 -1.96 2.81 1.14
CA ASN A 194 -2.23 4.07 0.43
C ASN A 194 -3.49 4.75 0.97
N HIS A 195 -4.55 3.99 1.25
CA HIS A 195 -5.77 4.56 1.83
C HIS A 195 -5.56 4.98 3.28
N LEU A 196 -4.65 4.34 4.04
CA LEU A 196 -4.28 4.79 5.38
C LEU A 196 -3.76 6.23 5.36
N VAL A 197 -2.93 6.61 4.38
CA VAL A 197 -2.44 7.99 4.25
C VAL A 197 -3.59 8.97 4.07
N THR A 198 -4.58 8.63 3.24
CA THR A 198 -5.78 9.45 3.03
C THR A 198 -6.60 9.56 4.32
N LEU A 199 -6.83 8.44 5.02
CA LEU A 199 -7.57 8.40 6.28
C LEU A 199 -6.91 9.29 7.34
N VAL A 200 -5.59 9.20 7.49
CA VAL A 200 -4.81 10.03 8.41
C VAL A 200 -4.90 11.51 8.05
N ALA A 201 -4.76 11.85 6.76
CA ALA A 201 -4.85 13.23 6.30
C ALA A 201 -6.22 13.84 6.61
N GLN A 202 -7.31 13.15 6.29
CA GLN A 202 -8.68 13.56 6.61
C GLN A 202 -8.90 13.72 8.11
N SER A 203 -8.42 12.76 8.92
CA SER A 203 -8.51 12.84 10.38
C SER A 203 -7.78 14.08 10.94
N MET A 204 -6.60 14.39 10.39
CA MET A 204 -5.85 15.60 10.77
C MET A 204 -6.58 16.90 10.38
N GLU A 205 -7.24 16.91 9.23
CA GLU A 205 -8.07 18.06 8.79
C GLU A 205 -9.25 18.27 9.72
N LEU A 206 -9.98 17.22 10.06
CA LEU A 206 -11.11 17.27 11.01
C LEU A 206 -10.68 17.74 12.40
N LEU A 207 -9.57 17.26 12.91
CA LEU A 207 -9.03 17.71 14.20
C LEU A 207 -8.65 19.19 14.19
N ARG A 208 -8.08 19.70 13.09
CA ARG A 208 -7.82 21.15 12.95
C ARG A 208 -9.12 21.95 12.92
N ALA A 209 -10.15 21.48 12.19
CA ALA A 209 -11.47 22.10 12.19
C ALA A 209 -12.09 22.12 13.59
N ALA A 210 -11.86 21.08 14.40
CA ALA A 210 -12.28 21.02 15.80
C ALA A 210 -11.38 21.85 16.76
N GLY A 211 -10.39 22.61 16.26
CA GLY A 211 -9.54 23.50 17.04
C GLY A 211 -8.29 22.87 17.64
N VAL A 212 -7.94 21.63 17.24
CA VAL A 212 -6.70 20.97 17.70
C VAL A 212 -5.48 21.58 16.99
N SER A 213 -4.57 22.15 17.75
CA SER A 213 -3.37 22.82 17.22
C SER A 213 -2.28 21.88 16.70
N ALA A 214 -2.16 20.68 17.28
CA ALA A 214 -1.14 19.68 16.93
C ALA A 214 -1.78 18.29 16.70
N PRO A 215 -2.55 18.09 15.61
CA PRO A 215 -3.27 16.85 15.35
C PRO A 215 -2.35 15.65 15.13
N ASP A 216 -1.15 15.84 14.61
CA ASP A 216 -0.11 14.83 14.45
C ASP A 216 0.33 14.23 15.78
N ARG A 217 0.53 15.07 16.80
CA ARG A 217 0.90 14.62 18.15
C ARG A 217 -0.23 13.85 18.83
N MET A 218 -1.49 14.20 18.55
CA MET A 218 -2.65 13.50 19.08
C MET A 218 -2.87 12.17 18.37
N LEU A 219 -2.81 12.15 17.04
CA LEU A 219 -3.07 10.95 16.24
C LEU A 219 -1.93 9.93 16.27
N GLY A 220 -0.68 10.36 16.36
CA GLY A 220 0.46 9.45 16.30
C GLY A 220 0.37 8.28 17.28
N PRO A 221 0.26 8.51 18.60
CA PRO A 221 0.11 7.43 19.59
C PRO A 221 -1.18 6.62 19.40
N LEU A 222 -2.29 7.27 19.06
CA LEU A 222 -3.58 6.60 18.84
C LEU A 222 -3.52 5.64 17.68
N LEU A 223 -3.03 6.08 16.51
CA LEU A 223 -2.91 5.26 15.32
C LEU A 223 -1.88 4.14 15.50
N GLY A 224 -0.77 4.42 16.17
CA GLY A 224 0.24 3.40 16.49
C GLY A 224 -0.35 2.27 17.33
N ALA A 225 -1.10 2.59 18.37
CA ALA A 225 -1.76 1.59 19.21
C ALA A 225 -2.86 0.82 18.44
N ALA A 226 -3.66 1.52 17.64
CA ALA A 226 -4.70 0.88 16.83
C ALA A 226 -4.12 -0.10 15.82
N LEU A 227 -3.03 0.28 15.14
CA LEU A 227 -2.32 -0.56 14.18
C LEU A 227 -1.71 -1.80 14.86
N ASP A 228 -1.00 -1.61 15.97
CA ASP A 228 -0.38 -2.71 16.73
C ASP A 228 -1.44 -3.70 17.21
N ASN A 229 -2.55 -3.22 17.77
CA ASN A 229 -3.66 -4.06 18.21
C ASN A 229 -4.31 -4.82 17.04
N ALA A 230 -4.53 -4.15 15.91
CA ALA A 230 -5.12 -4.78 14.73
C ALA A 230 -4.24 -5.89 14.15
N LEU A 231 -2.92 -5.67 14.08
CA LEU A 231 -1.97 -6.67 13.59
C LEU A 231 -1.85 -7.89 14.51
N ARG A 232 -2.01 -7.70 15.83
CA ARG A 232 -1.92 -8.80 16.81
C ARG A 232 -3.22 -9.56 16.99
N SER A 233 -4.35 -8.88 16.99
CA SER A 233 -5.63 -9.43 17.44
C SER A 233 -6.71 -9.44 16.35
N GLY A 234 -6.43 -8.93 15.16
CA GLY A 234 -7.40 -8.86 14.07
C GLY A 234 -8.68 -8.14 14.51
N ASP A 235 -9.83 -8.72 14.17
CA ASP A 235 -11.14 -8.13 14.46
C ASP A 235 -11.49 -8.04 15.95
N ALA A 236 -10.83 -8.81 16.82
CA ALA A 236 -10.98 -8.67 18.26
C ALA A 236 -10.48 -7.32 18.80
N ALA A 237 -9.69 -6.59 18.02
CA ALA A 237 -9.25 -5.23 18.32
C ALA A 237 -10.30 -4.15 18.01
N LEU A 238 -11.43 -4.50 17.36
CA LEU A 238 -12.48 -3.55 17.02
C LEU A 238 -13.08 -2.93 18.29
N THR A 239 -13.19 -1.61 18.29
CA THR A 239 -13.74 -0.81 19.39
C THR A 239 -14.41 0.44 18.83
N GLY A 240 -14.92 1.29 19.72
CA GLY A 240 -15.58 2.54 19.33
C GLY A 240 -17.11 2.41 19.20
N PRO A 241 -17.80 3.50 18.83
CA PRO A 241 -19.25 3.54 18.83
C PRO A 241 -19.88 2.56 17.84
N VAL A 242 -19.30 2.40 16.65
CA VAL A 242 -19.81 1.46 15.63
C VAL A 242 -19.74 0.01 16.14
N ALA A 243 -18.58 -0.40 16.68
CA ALA A 243 -18.41 -1.77 17.17
C ALA A 243 -19.30 -2.10 18.37
N ARG A 244 -19.73 -1.07 19.14
CA ARG A 244 -20.66 -1.23 20.28
C ARG A 244 -22.14 -1.04 19.89
N GLY A 245 -22.45 -0.63 18.64
CA GLY A 245 -23.82 -0.36 18.21
C GLY A 245 -24.39 0.95 18.76
N ASP A 246 -23.56 1.94 19.05
CA ASP A 246 -23.95 3.25 19.58
C ASP A 246 -24.46 4.14 18.42
N ALA A 247 -25.68 3.87 17.96
CA ALA A 247 -26.31 4.51 16.81
C ALA A 247 -26.44 6.04 16.99
N GLY A 248 -26.73 6.50 18.23
CA GLY A 248 -26.87 7.92 18.53
C GLY A 248 -25.56 8.69 18.34
N THR A 249 -24.44 8.13 18.80
CA THR A 249 -23.10 8.74 18.60
C THR A 249 -22.73 8.75 17.11
N VAL A 250 -23.05 7.69 16.38
CA VAL A 250 -22.77 7.62 14.93
C VAL A 250 -23.58 8.65 14.15
N ALA A 251 -24.87 8.82 14.48
CA ALA A 251 -25.72 9.85 13.88
C ALA A 251 -25.16 11.25 14.12
N ALA A 252 -24.76 11.57 15.36
CA ALA A 252 -24.13 12.85 15.69
C ALA A 252 -22.84 13.08 14.90
N HIS A 253 -22.00 12.04 14.76
CA HIS A 253 -20.79 12.15 13.93
C HIS A 253 -21.11 12.50 12.48
N ILE A 254 -22.14 11.87 11.89
CA ILE A 254 -22.54 12.12 10.50
C ILE A 254 -23.06 13.55 10.35
N GLU A 255 -23.83 14.05 11.31
CA GLU A 255 -24.36 15.41 11.28
C GLU A 255 -23.23 16.46 11.35
N GLU A 256 -22.28 16.31 12.26
CA GLU A 256 -21.10 17.14 12.34
C GLU A 256 -20.24 17.10 11.08
N LEU A 257 -20.07 15.92 10.48
CA LEU A 257 -19.34 15.77 9.24
C LEU A 257 -20.05 16.45 8.07
N ARG A 258 -21.39 16.41 8.01
CA ARG A 258 -22.16 17.12 6.96
C ARG A 258 -21.96 18.64 7.04
N GLU A 259 -21.95 19.17 8.25
CA GLU A 259 -21.78 20.61 8.45
C GLU A 259 -20.35 21.07 8.15
N HIS A 260 -19.34 20.34 8.64
CA HIS A 260 -17.96 20.83 8.66
C HIS A 260 -17.04 20.19 7.61
N ALA A 261 -17.37 18.99 7.10
CA ALA A 261 -16.54 18.24 6.13
C ALA A 261 -17.39 17.28 5.28
N PRO A 262 -18.34 17.77 4.47
CA PRO A 262 -19.27 16.93 3.71
C PRO A 262 -18.57 15.92 2.78
N GLN A 263 -17.36 16.21 2.32
CA GLN A 263 -16.54 15.30 1.53
C GLN A 263 -16.08 14.05 2.30
N ALA A 264 -16.07 14.05 3.62
CA ALA A 264 -15.67 12.93 4.46
C ALA A 264 -16.83 11.96 4.77
N VAL A 265 -18.10 12.38 4.62
CA VAL A 265 -19.29 11.60 5.00
C VAL A 265 -19.32 10.25 4.32
N ALA A 266 -19.16 10.21 2.98
CA ALA A 266 -19.24 8.94 2.23
C ALA A 266 -18.16 7.93 2.69
N GLY A 267 -16.94 8.40 2.94
CA GLY A 267 -15.84 7.57 3.46
C GLY A 267 -16.13 7.05 4.87
N TYR A 268 -16.61 7.92 5.75
CA TYR A 268 -16.99 7.57 7.12
C TYR A 268 -18.09 6.48 7.12
N VAL A 269 -19.17 6.66 6.37
CA VAL A 269 -20.29 5.73 6.29
C VAL A 269 -19.83 4.37 5.72
N ALA A 270 -19.02 4.36 4.67
CA ALA A 270 -18.50 3.13 4.08
C ALA A 270 -17.65 2.33 5.10
N MET A 271 -16.76 3.01 5.82
CA MET A 271 -15.95 2.37 6.86
C MET A 271 -16.78 1.94 8.07
N ALA A 272 -17.77 2.73 8.48
CA ALA A 272 -18.68 2.37 9.57
C ALA A 272 -19.49 1.09 9.24
N ARG A 273 -19.99 0.96 8.01
CA ARG A 273 -20.67 -0.27 7.55
C ARG A 273 -19.73 -1.48 7.60
N ALA A 274 -18.55 -1.36 7.01
CA ALA A 274 -17.56 -2.43 7.04
C ALA A 274 -17.17 -2.83 8.48
N THR A 275 -17.09 -1.86 9.39
CA THR A 275 -16.82 -2.10 10.82
C THR A 275 -17.99 -2.83 11.49
N ALA A 276 -19.24 -2.43 11.22
CA ALA A 276 -20.43 -3.08 11.75
C ALA A 276 -20.53 -4.54 11.28
N ASP A 277 -20.30 -4.80 9.99
CA ASP A 277 -20.31 -6.15 9.41
C ASP A 277 -19.28 -7.06 10.08
N ARG A 278 -18.05 -6.55 10.28
CA ARG A 278 -16.98 -7.30 10.96
C ARG A 278 -17.29 -7.53 12.43
N ALA A 279 -17.82 -6.53 13.13
CA ALA A 279 -18.20 -6.63 14.55
C ALA A 279 -19.34 -7.63 14.75
N LEU A 280 -20.34 -7.68 13.85
CA LEU A 280 -21.41 -8.67 13.84
C LEU A 280 -20.87 -10.09 13.61
N ALA A 281 -20.03 -10.27 12.59
CA ALA A 281 -19.44 -11.56 12.25
C ALA A 281 -18.62 -12.17 13.39
N HIS A 282 -18.02 -11.34 14.24
CA HIS A 282 -17.20 -11.75 15.38
C HIS A 282 -17.94 -11.69 16.73
N GLY A 283 -19.26 -11.43 16.73
CA GLY A 283 -20.08 -11.39 17.94
C GLY A 283 -19.78 -10.23 18.90
N LEU A 284 -19.08 -9.21 18.43
CA LEU A 284 -18.79 -7.98 19.20
C LEU A 284 -19.99 -7.02 19.21
N LEU A 285 -20.77 -7.01 18.15
CA LEU A 285 -21.98 -6.23 17.98
C LEU A 285 -23.20 -7.17 18.08
N LYS A 286 -24.17 -6.82 18.93
CA LYS A 286 -25.42 -7.56 19.05
C LYS A 286 -26.37 -7.20 17.89
N ALA A 287 -27.15 -8.18 17.41
CA ALA A 287 -28.05 -7.99 16.26
C ALA A 287 -29.07 -6.86 16.47
N GLU A 288 -29.63 -6.74 17.69
CA GLU A 288 -30.61 -5.70 18.03
C GLU A 288 -30.02 -4.28 17.92
N LEU A 289 -28.76 -4.09 18.32
CA LEU A 289 -28.06 -2.80 18.21
C LEU A 289 -27.59 -2.52 16.78
N ALA A 290 -27.37 -3.57 16.00
CA ALA A 290 -26.97 -3.43 14.61
C ALA A 290 -28.10 -2.89 13.73
N GLU A 291 -29.36 -3.24 14.00
CA GLU A 291 -30.51 -2.77 13.23
C GLU A 291 -30.62 -1.24 13.28
N ASP A 292 -30.59 -0.65 14.48
CA ASP A 292 -30.63 0.80 14.67
C ASP A 292 -29.42 1.51 14.01
N LEU A 293 -28.22 0.95 14.20
CA LEU A 293 -26.99 1.48 13.61
C LEU A 293 -27.03 1.45 12.08
N LEU A 294 -27.45 0.32 11.50
CA LEU A 294 -27.55 0.18 10.04
C LEU A 294 -28.64 1.08 9.46
N GLY A 295 -29.72 1.35 10.21
CA GLY A 295 -30.73 2.35 9.88
C GLY A 295 -30.12 3.73 9.69
N VAL A 296 -29.36 4.21 10.67
CA VAL A 296 -28.62 5.50 10.60
C VAL A 296 -27.68 5.54 9.39
N LEU A 297 -26.92 4.46 9.16
CA LEU A 297 -25.99 4.39 8.04
C LEU A 297 -26.69 4.27 6.67
N ALA A 298 -27.93 3.74 6.60
CA ALA A 298 -28.68 3.56 5.36
C ALA A 298 -29.21 4.87 4.78
N GLU A 299 -29.57 5.84 5.63
CA GLU A 299 -30.06 7.17 5.20
C GLU A 299 -29.03 7.92 4.35
N GLU A 300 -27.76 7.56 4.43
CA GLU A 300 -26.62 8.15 3.72
C GLU A 300 -26.16 7.37 2.47
N GLY A 301 -26.85 6.33 2.09
CA GLY A 301 -26.51 5.54 0.90
C GLY A 301 -26.82 6.28 -0.40
N PRO A 302 -26.19 5.95 -1.56
CA PRO A 302 -26.38 6.60 -2.86
C PRO A 302 -27.80 6.51 -3.43
N GLY A 303 -28.82 6.09 -2.61
CA GLY A 303 -30.22 6.02 -2.95
C GLY A 303 -31.14 6.73 -1.95
N GLY A 304 -30.60 7.32 -0.89
CA GLY A 304 -31.39 8.06 0.10
C GLY A 304 -31.71 9.46 -0.40
N THR A 305 -32.84 9.63 -1.08
CA THR A 305 -33.45 10.94 -1.26
C THR A 305 -33.95 11.38 0.11
N GLY A 306 -33.31 12.37 0.70
CA GLY A 306 -33.70 12.98 1.97
C GLY A 306 -35.18 13.41 1.93
N THR A 307 -36.05 12.58 2.47
CA THR A 307 -37.40 12.99 2.87
C THR A 307 -37.26 13.70 4.21
N GLY A 308 -36.91 14.97 4.15
CA GLY A 308 -37.00 15.86 5.29
C GLY A 308 -38.48 15.90 5.74
N SER A 309 -38.82 15.19 6.80
CA SER A 309 -40.07 15.35 7.51
C SER A 309 -40.01 16.66 8.31
N SER A 310 -40.32 17.76 7.63
CA SER A 310 -40.71 18.98 8.32
C SER A 310 -42.15 18.83 8.77
N SER A 311 -42.39 18.52 10.05
CA SER A 311 -43.66 18.70 10.71
C SER A 311 -43.94 20.20 10.84
N GLY A 312 -44.52 20.78 9.80
CA GLY A 312 -45.05 22.14 9.78
C GLY A 312 -46.57 22.07 9.87
N ALA A 313 -47.09 22.63 10.95
CA ALA A 313 -48.52 22.82 11.19
C ALA A 313 -49.17 23.64 10.10
N GLY A 314 -50.41 23.24 9.77
CA GLY A 314 -51.16 23.75 8.65
C GLY A 314 -51.52 25.22 8.70
N SER A 315 -51.69 25.81 7.50
CA SER A 315 -52.60 26.92 7.22
C SER A 315 -53.13 26.76 5.81
N SER A 316 -54.46 26.59 5.77
CA SER A 316 -55.29 26.54 4.58
C SER A 316 -55.17 27.85 3.74
N GLY A 317 -54.90 27.72 2.44
CA GLY A 317 -55.03 28.79 1.46
C GLY A 317 -55.33 28.25 0.08
N SER A 318 -56.59 28.32 -0.33
CA SER A 318 -57.10 28.05 -1.66
C SER A 318 -56.58 29.03 -2.70
N GLY A 319 -56.08 28.56 -3.83
CA GLY A 319 -55.70 29.34 -4.98
C GLY A 319 -55.63 28.48 -6.24
N SER A 320 -56.67 28.53 -7.05
CA SER A 320 -56.80 27.98 -8.39
C SER A 320 -55.91 28.72 -9.39
N GLY A 321 -55.19 28.00 -10.23
CA GLY A 321 -54.46 28.58 -11.37
C GLY A 321 -54.14 27.49 -12.39
N SER A 322 -54.95 27.42 -13.44
CA SER A 322 -54.79 26.63 -14.65
C SER A 322 -53.66 27.21 -15.55
N GLY A 323 -52.80 26.35 -16.08
CA GLY A 323 -51.81 26.69 -17.10
C GLY A 323 -51.38 25.43 -17.88
N SER A 324 -52.00 25.25 -19.03
CA SER A 324 -51.67 24.30 -20.08
C SER A 324 -50.39 24.69 -20.84
N GLY A 325 -49.51 23.75 -21.12
CA GLY A 325 -48.35 23.90 -22.01
C GLY A 325 -47.91 22.58 -22.58
N SER A 326 -48.36 22.27 -23.77
CA SER A 326 -48.00 21.18 -24.65
C SER A 326 -46.64 21.43 -25.32
N GLY A 327 -45.80 20.38 -25.43
CA GLY A 327 -44.57 20.38 -26.19
C GLY A 327 -44.15 18.97 -26.59
N SER A 328 -44.53 18.58 -27.79
CA SER A 328 -44.21 17.35 -28.50
C SER A 328 -42.76 17.38 -29.05
N GLY A 329 -42.05 16.27 -29.01
CA GLY A 329 -40.79 16.08 -29.72
C GLY A 329 -40.45 14.61 -29.89
N SER A 330 -40.80 14.09 -31.03
CA SER A 330 -40.58 12.76 -31.58
C SER A 330 -39.14 12.52 -32.02
N GLY A 331 -38.68 11.26 -31.94
CA GLY A 331 -37.44 10.80 -32.57
C GLY A 331 -37.20 9.31 -32.44
N SER A 332 -37.79 8.50 -33.30
CA SER A 332 -37.51 7.15 -33.75
C SER A 332 -36.00 6.93 -34.09
N SER A 333 -35.36 5.74 -34.07
CA SER A 333 -35.65 4.47 -34.75
C SER A 333 -34.60 3.43 -34.43
N SER A 334 -34.94 2.22 -34.11
CA SER A 334 -34.79 0.93 -34.84
C SER A 334 -33.40 0.37 -35.07
N GLY A 335 -33.25 -0.90 -34.68
CA GLY A 335 -32.20 -1.80 -35.15
C GLY A 335 -32.24 -3.17 -34.47
N ALA A 336 -33.06 -4.06 -35.03
CA ALA A 336 -33.17 -5.47 -34.66
C ALA A 336 -32.04 -6.31 -35.29
N GLY A 337 -31.67 -7.39 -34.58
CA GLY A 337 -30.77 -8.42 -35.14
C GLY A 337 -30.77 -9.68 -34.26
N SER A 338 -31.70 -10.56 -34.58
CA SER A 338 -31.85 -11.92 -34.07
C SER A 338 -31.00 -12.92 -34.87
N SER A 339 -30.45 -13.97 -34.21
CA SER A 339 -30.37 -15.37 -34.66
C SER A 339 -29.74 -16.23 -33.57
N SER A 340 -30.41 -17.07 -32.83
CA SER A 340 -30.83 -18.46 -33.01
C SER A 340 -29.71 -19.41 -33.47
N GLY A 341 -29.38 -20.36 -32.58
CA GLY A 341 -28.53 -21.51 -32.84
C GLY A 341 -28.60 -22.53 -31.71
N SER A 342 -29.53 -23.44 -31.83
CA SER A 342 -29.78 -24.62 -31.00
C SER A 342 -28.74 -25.73 -31.28
N GLY A 343 -28.44 -26.52 -30.23
CA GLY A 343 -27.69 -27.78 -30.39
C GLY A 343 -27.69 -28.58 -29.10
N SER A 344 -28.63 -29.48 -28.96
CA SER A 344 -28.80 -30.53 -27.95
C SER A 344 -27.84 -31.69 -28.18
N SER A 345 -27.36 -32.38 -27.13
CA SER A 345 -27.77 -33.75 -26.77
C SER A 345 -26.78 -34.47 -25.85
N THR A 346 -27.28 -34.97 -24.78
CA THR A 346 -27.34 -36.35 -24.26
C THR A 346 -26.04 -37.05 -23.81
N GLY A 347 -26.12 -37.57 -22.57
CA GLY A 347 -25.67 -38.89 -22.21
C GLY A 347 -25.11 -39.04 -20.81
N VAL A 348 -25.86 -39.30 -19.83
CA VAL A 348 -26.14 -40.54 -19.05
C VAL A 348 -24.91 -41.25 -18.43
N GLY A 349 -25.02 -41.53 -17.09
CA GLY A 349 -24.27 -42.55 -16.36
C GLY A 349 -23.78 -42.05 -15.03
N SER A 350 -24.48 -42.13 -13.99
CA SER A 350 -24.97 -43.11 -13.00
C SER A 350 -23.86 -43.79 -12.18
N SER A 351 -24.13 -43.68 -10.85
CA SER A 351 -23.90 -44.60 -9.69
C SER A 351 -22.46 -44.59 -9.10
N ALA A 352 -22.27 -44.49 -7.84
CA ALA A 352 -22.70 -45.07 -6.60
C ALA A 352 -21.70 -44.64 -5.49
N ALA A 353 -22.21 -44.26 -4.35
CA ALA A 353 -21.58 -44.50 -3.07
C ALA A 353 -21.97 -45.90 -2.62
N PRO A 354 -21.40 -46.57 -1.62
CA PRO A 354 -21.09 -46.10 -0.28
C PRO A 354 -19.82 -46.74 0.37
N GLY A 355 -19.45 -46.29 1.56
CA GLY A 355 -18.50 -46.99 2.39
C GLY A 355 -18.17 -46.25 3.68
N SER A 356 -18.98 -46.54 4.69
CA SER A 356 -18.71 -46.30 6.12
C SER A 356 -17.58 -47.17 6.63
N SER A 357 -16.69 -46.66 7.50
CA SER A 357 -16.21 -47.42 8.69
C SER A 357 -15.34 -46.52 9.56
N SER A 358 -15.81 -46.30 10.74
CA SER A 358 -15.29 -46.66 12.04
C SER A 358 -14.01 -45.97 12.50
N ALA A 359 -14.17 -45.20 13.54
CA ALA A 359 -13.15 -44.81 14.50
C ALA A 359 -12.61 -46.01 15.26
N PRO A 360 -11.44 -45.94 15.81
CA PRO A 360 -11.21 -46.54 17.13
C PRO A 360 -10.63 -45.56 18.15
N ASP A 361 -11.24 -45.60 19.30
CA ASP A 361 -10.81 -45.66 20.69
C ASP A 361 -9.56 -44.89 21.13
N ASP A 362 -9.83 -44.02 22.07
CA ASP A 362 -8.99 -43.45 23.12
C ASP A 362 -8.35 -44.50 24.02
N PRO A 363 -7.11 -44.35 24.45
CA PRO A 363 -6.79 -44.71 25.80
C PRO A 363 -6.00 -43.65 26.60
N THR A 364 -6.63 -43.20 27.67
CA THR A 364 -6.08 -43.03 29.02
C THR A 364 -4.79 -42.21 29.22
N ASP A 365 -5.00 -41.02 29.76
CA ASP A 365 -4.08 -40.32 30.66
C ASP A 365 -3.68 -41.20 31.88
N PRO A 366 -2.45 -41.21 32.34
CA PRO A 366 -2.10 -40.44 33.50
C PRO A 366 -0.63 -39.97 33.57
N HIS A 367 -0.40 -38.80 34.13
CA HIS A 367 0.69 -38.35 34.98
C HIS A 367 1.09 -36.89 34.67
N GLY A 368 0.58 -36.00 35.48
CA GLY A 368 1.10 -34.61 35.57
C GLY A 368 2.49 -34.60 36.22
N PRO A 369 3.40 -33.76 35.76
CA PRO A 369 4.67 -33.49 36.45
C PRO A 369 4.51 -32.43 37.54
N PRO A 370 5.40 -32.47 38.56
CA PRO A 370 5.33 -31.69 39.78
C PRO A 370 5.76 -30.23 39.56
N GLY A 371 5.20 -29.39 40.42
CA GLY A 371 5.46 -27.94 40.44
C GLY A 371 6.94 -27.58 40.63
N THR A 372 7.38 -26.62 39.86
CA THR A 372 8.62 -25.90 40.12
C THR A 372 8.28 -24.50 40.61
N THR A 373 8.79 -24.24 41.79
CA THR A 373 8.86 -22.99 42.56
C THR A 373 9.37 -21.84 41.67
N GLY A 374 8.67 -20.72 41.74
CA GLY A 374 9.09 -19.46 41.08
C GLY A 374 10.38 -18.89 41.68
N PRO A 375 11.17 -18.19 40.92
CA PRO A 375 12.32 -17.46 41.42
C PRO A 375 11.89 -16.11 42.03
N GLU A 376 12.51 -15.83 43.17
CA GLU A 376 12.39 -14.62 43.98
C GLU A 376 12.82 -13.37 43.20
N ASN A 377 12.13 -12.30 43.48
CA ASN A 377 12.34 -10.93 43.02
C ASN A 377 13.67 -10.38 43.60
N PRO A 378 14.64 -9.95 42.81
CA PRO A 378 15.80 -9.25 43.36
C PRO A 378 15.47 -7.78 43.57
N THR A 379 15.80 -7.35 44.76
CA THR A 379 15.80 -6.02 45.31
C THR A 379 16.51 -4.98 44.45
N ASP A 380 15.84 -3.87 44.29
CA ASP A 380 16.21 -2.58 43.75
C ASP A 380 17.62 -2.09 44.18
N PRO A 381 18.52 -1.73 43.26
CA PRO A 381 19.65 -0.89 43.63
C PRO A 381 19.44 0.54 43.13
N THR A 382 19.48 1.44 44.09
CA THR A 382 19.73 2.88 44.08
C THR A 382 20.19 3.44 42.71
N GLY A 383 19.42 4.41 42.22
CA GLY A 383 19.69 5.17 40.99
C GLY A 383 21.00 5.96 41.01
N PRO A 384 21.61 6.16 39.88
CA PRO A 384 22.70 7.12 39.72
C PRO A 384 22.14 8.52 39.50
N THR A 385 22.74 9.45 40.25
CA THR A 385 22.66 10.90 40.17
C THR A 385 22.84 11.41 38.73
N GLY A 386 21.93 12.29 38.29
CA GLY A 386 21.97 12.94 36.98
C GLY A 386 23.22 13.83 36.80
N PRO A 387 23.66 14.02 35.59
CA PRO A 387 24.73 14.98 35.30
C PRO A 387 24.20 16.42 35.30
N GLU A 388 25.02 17.28 35.89
CA GLU A 388 24.85 18.71 36.01
C GLU A 388 24.75 19.39 34.64
N ASN A 389 23.88 20.37 34.59
CA ASN A 389 23.60 21.28 33.47
C ASN A 389 24.84 22.19 33.26
N PRO A 390 25.45 22.25 32.07
CA PRO A 390 26.47 23.25 31.80
C PRO A 390 25.81 24.60 31.51
N THR A 391 26.29 25.59 32.18
CA THR A 391 26.02 27.01 32.14
C THR A 391 26.12 27.59 30.71
N ASP A 392 25.11 28.37 30.41
CA ASP A 392 24.89 29.28 29.29
C ASP A 392 26.12 30.21 29.07
N PRO A 393 26.68 30.32 27.88
CA PRO A 393 27.54 31.42 27.51
C PRO A 393 26.76 32.47 26.72
N THR A 394 26.66 33.63 27.39
CA THR A 394 26.48 35.01 26.94
C THR A 394 26.38 35.22 25.40
N ALA A 395 25.30 35.86 25.01
CA ALA A 395 25.09 36.53 23.73
C ALA A 395 26.19 37.58 23.44
N PRO A 396 26.66 37.74 22.24
CA PRO A 396 27.35 38.94 21.82
C PRO A 396 26.42 39.95 21.17
N ASP A 397 26.77 41.19 21.46
CA ASP A 397 26.19 42.45 21.11
C ASP A 397 25.85 42.64 19.62
N ASP A 398 24.76 43.31 19.40
CA ASP A 398 24.27 43.93 18.18
C ASP A 398 25.20 45.12 17.77
N PRO A 399 25.72 45.19 16.56
CA PRO A 399 26.21 46.44 15.99
C PRO A 399 25.26 46.96 14.92
N THR A 400 24.60 48.02 15.27
CA THR A 400 24.11 49.16 14.47
C THR A 400 24.55 49.19 13.00
N ASP A 401 23.54 49.24 12.19
CA ASP A 401 23.54 49.77 10.79
C ASP A 401 24.14 51.18 10.69
N PRO A 402 24.91 51.53 9.69
CA PRO A 402 24.44 52.45 8.71
C PRO A 402 24.98 52.29 7.27
N ASP A 403 24.23 52.81 6.35
CA ASP A 403 24.53 53.20 4.97
C ASP A 403 24.20 52.20 3.83
N GLY A 404 23.01 52.40 3.25
CA GLY A 404 22.71 51.99 1.88
C GLY A 404 23.48 52.81 0.83
N PRO A 405 23.85 52.23 -0.30
CA PRO A 405 24.15 53.01 -1.51
C PRO A 405 23.00 52.99 -2.52
N ARG A 406 22.73 54.18 -2.97
CA ARG A 406 21.89 54.65 -4.08
C ARG A 406 22.24 53.95 -5.39
N GLY A 407 21.22 53.63 -6.17
CA GLY A 407 21.34 53.23 -7.56
C GLY A 407 21.90 54.33 -8.48
N PRO A 408 22.30 53.97 -9.68
CA PRO A 408 22.35 54.90 -10.80
C PRO A 408 21.21 54.68 -11.81
N GLU A 409 20.60 55.79 -12.11
CA GLU A 409 19.77 56.05 -13.28
C GLU A 409 20.60 56.05 -14.57
N GLY A 410 19.87 55.82 -15.67
CA GLY A 410 20.13 56.38 -16.99
C GLY A 410 21.05 55.51 -17.88
N ASP A 411 20.83 55.30 -19.13
CA ASP A 411 20.14 56.03 -20.19
C ASP A 411 20.18 55.18 -21.48
N ALA A 412 19.18 55.38 -22.27
CA ALA A 412 18.99 55.05 -23.64
C ALA A 412 20.16 54.74 -24.55
N ARG A 413 20.08 53.64 -25.30
CA ARG A 413 19.96 53.67 -26.78
C ARG A 413 19.64 52.26 -27.32
#